data_1f8fe14c950c903ce5bfff39fcf5f3e2
#
_entry.id   1f8fe14c950c903ce5bfff39fcf5f3e2
#
_cell.length_a   1.000
_cell.length_b   1.000
_cell.length_c   1.000
_cell.angle_alpha   90.00
_cell.angle_beta   90.00
_cell.angle_gamma   90.00
#
_symmetry.space_group_name_H-M   'P 1'
#
loop_
_entity.id
_entity.type
_entity.pdbx_description
1 polymer ?
#
loop_
_entity_poly.entity_id
_entity_poly.type
_entity_poly.pdbx_seq_one_letter_code
_entity_poly.pdbx_strand_id
1 'polypeptide(L)'
;MNENPKNKKKPRLPPGQHLTERFPVLQKARVAHIDRENFNLKIEGEVENPTTFTLFELEKLQDKEVIVDIHCVTSWSKFDTKWGGISFIKLLGIVKPKKTANFVEFFCADDGFTTTVPLEKLKAENNILALTYDGQPIVDKHGGPVRPIIPDLYFYKSAKWVVNITFLKEDRLGFWERGGYSNKADPWKEQRYDYND
;
A
#
# COMPACT_ATOMS: atom_id res chain seq x y z
N MET A 1 1.01 -29.54 35.40
CA MET A 1 0.37 -29.39 34.07
C MET A 1 1.30 -28.54 33.24
N ASN A 2 1.99 -29.18 32.28
CA ASN A 2 2.95 -28.46 31.42
C ASN A 2 2.18 -27.83 30.25
N GLU A 3 2.04 -26.52 30.26
CA GLU A 3 1.54 -25.79 29.09
C GLU A 3 2.54 -25.90 27.98
N ASN A 4 2.04 -26.36 26.83
CA ASN A 4 2.82 -26.56 25.62
C ASN A 4 3.26 -25.18 25.05
N PRO A 5 4.57 -24.86 24.94
CA PRO A 5 5.04 -23.51 24.56
C PRO A 5 4.80 -23.13 23.09
N LYS A 6 4.12 -23.98 22.29
CA LYS A 6 3.96 -23.80 20.83
C LYS A 6 2.73 -22.98 20.40
N ASN A 7 1.94 -22.38 21.32
CA ASN A 7 0.71 -21.67 20.94
C ASN A 7 0.65 -20.22 21.44
N LYS A 8 1.79 -19.53 21.53
CA LYS A 8 1.76 -18.07 21.70
C LYS A 8 1.33 -17.44 20.38
N LYS A 9 0.06 -17.00 20.28
CA LYS A 9 -0.41 -16.13 19.19
C LYS A 9 0.58 -14.98 19.08
N LYS A 10 1.12 -14.72 17.85
CA LYS A 10 1.96 -13.55 17.62
C LYS A 10 1.20 -12.31 18.09
N PRO A 11 1.83 -11.39 18.81
CA PRO A 11 1.16 -10.15 19.21
C PRO A 11 0.71 -9.42 17.95
N ARG A 12 -0.52 -8.87 17.94
CA ARG A 12 -1.05 -8.09 16.80
C ARG A 12 -0.48 -6.67 16.75
N LEU A 13 0.09 -6.19 17.84
CA LEU A 13 0.66 -4.84 17.94
C LEU A 13 2.18 -4.91 17.83
N PRO A 14 2.80 -4.32 16.80
CA PRO A 14 4.25 -4.26 16.67
C PRO A 14 4.90 -3.45 17.80
N PRO A 15 6.21 -3.66 18.08
CA PRO A 15 6.94 -2.85 19.06
C PRO A 15 6.80 -1.36 18.79
N GLY A 16 6.78 -0.54 19.84
CA GLY A 16 6.69 0.92 19.75
C GLY A 16 5.39 1.48 19.15
N GLN A 17 4.33 0.65 19.00
CA GLN A 17 3.02 1.08 18.50
C GLN A 17 2.00 1.19 19.66
N HIS A 18 1.01 2.06 19.50
CA HIS A 18 -0.18 2.13 20.32
C HIS A 18 -1.44 1.97 19.46
N LEU A 19 -2.47 1.32 20.02
CA LEU A 19 -3.74 1.13 19.33
C LEU A 19 -4.57 2.41 19.32
N THR A 20 -5.25 2.68 18.20
CA THR A 20 -6.20 3.78 18.06
C THR A 20 -7.50 3.34 17.41
N GLU A 21 -8.63 3.82 17.96
CA GLU A 21 -9.95 3.67 17.34
C GLU A 21 -10.13 4.62 16.14
N ARG A 22 -9.41 5.74 16.14
CA ARG A 22 -9.47 6.73 15.06
C ARG A 22 -8.69 6.25 13.85
N PHE A 23 -9.00 6.82 12.68
CA PHE A 23 -8.17 6.70 11.50
C PHE A 23 -7.51 8.06 11.24
N PRO A 24 -6.31 8.31 11.80
CA PRO A 24 -5.62 9.59 11.63
C PRO A 24 -5.36 9.91 10.16
N VAL A 25 -5.51 11.18 9.79
CA VAL A 25 -5.21 11.67 8.44
C VAL A 25 -3.89 12.41 8.48
N LEU A 26 -2.82 11.72 8.06
CA LEU A 26 -1.47 12.28 7.95
C LEU A 26 -1.09 12.34 6.47
N GLN A 27 -0.47 13.44 6.06
CA GLN A 27 -0.05 13.66 4.68
C GLN A 27 1.05 14.72 4.62
N LYS A 28 1.82 14.70 3.53
CA LYS A 28 2.93 15.64 3.31
C LYS A 28 2.43 17.06 2.93
N ALA A 29 1.29 17.12 2.23
CA ALA A 29 0.76 18.35 1.66
C ALA A 29 -0.77 18.43 1.87
N ARG A 30 -1.49 19.15 1.03
CA ARG A 30 -2.95 19.21 1.06
C ARG A 30 -3.56 17.89 0.61
N VAL A 31 -4.80 17.59 1.05
CA VAL A 31 -5.59 16.48 0.51
C VAL A 31 -5.77 16.70 -0.98
N ALA A 32 -5.31 15.75 -1.79
CA ALA A 32 -5.58 15.80 -3.22
C ALA A 32 -7.08 15.53 -3.45
N HIS A 33 -7.68 16.33 -4.30
CA HIS A 33 -9.02 16.10 -4.81
C HIS A 33 -8.90 15.55 -6.23
N ILE A 34 -9.39 14.34 -6.46
CA ILE A 34 -9.29 13.67 -7.75
C ILE A 34 -10.67 13.61 -8.39
N ASP A 35 -10.76 14.14 -9.60
CA ASP A 35 -11.94 13.98 -10.43
C ASP A 35 -12.13 12.50 -10.77
N ARG A 36 -13.15 11.88 -10.16
CA ARG A 36 -13.44 10.45 -10.31
C ARG A 36 -13.97 10.10 -11.70
N GLU A 37 -14.66 11.01 -12.36
CA GLU A 37 -15.22 10.79 -13.70
C GLU A 37 -14.13 10.69 -14.75
N ASN A 38 -13.07 11.49 -14.60
CA ASN A 38 -11.94 11.52 -15.52
C ASN A 38 -10.69 10.80 -14.96
N PHE A 39 -10.84 10.02 -13.86
CA PHE A 39 -9.75 9.30 -13.26
C PHE A 39 -9.20 8.21 -14.18
N ASN A 40 -7.88 8.19 -14.30
CA ASN A 40 -7.14 7.16 -14.99
C ASN A 40 -5.96 6.70 -14.14
N LEU A 41 -5.82 5.39 -13.97
CA LEU A 41 -4.65 4.75 -13.38
C LEU A 41 -3.78 4.19 -14.49
N LYS A 42 -2.58 4.74 -14.66
CA LYS A 42 -1.60 4.23 -15.62
C LYS A 42 -0.71 3.16 -14.96
N ILE A 43 -0.45 2.07 -15.69
CA ILE A 43 0.50 1.03 -15.28
C ILE A 43 1.49 0.80 -16.41
N GLU A 44 2.78 0.96 -16.12
CA GLU A 44 3.84 0.95 -17.12
C GLU A 44 5.19 0.44 -16.59
N GLY A 45 6.25 0.56 -17.41
CA GLY A 45 7.62 0.17 -17.08
C GLY A 45 7.93 -1.27 -17.50
N GLU A 46 8.57 -2.03 -16.62
CA GLU A 46 8.99 -3.42 -16.90
C GLU A 46 7.80 -4.40 -16.85
N VAL A 47 6.83 -4.19 -17.73
CA VAL A 47 5.66 -5.07 -17.94
C VAL A 47 5.53 -5.45 -19.42
N GLU A 48 4.89 -6.58 -19.70
CA GLU A 48 4.57 -6.99 -21.08
C GLU A 48 3.36 -6.21 -21.61
N ASN A 49 2.38 -5.94 -20.74
CA ASN A 49 1.12 -5.30 -21.08
C ASN A 49 0.95 -3.97 -20.31
N PRO A 50 1.60 -2.88 -20.72
CA PRO A 50 1.32 -1.56 -20.16
C PRO A 50 -0.14 -1.20 -20.42
N THR A 51 -0.83 -0.67 -19.43
CA THR A 51 -2.29 -0.48 -19.47
C THR A 51 -2.68 0.80 -18.73
N THR A 52 -3.74 1.42 -19.17
CA THR A 52 -4.42 2.51 -18.43
C THR A 52 -5.84 2.07 -18.14
N PHE A 53 -6.26 2.18 -16.88
CA PHE A 53 -7.60 1.83 -16.44
C PHE A 53 -8.36 3.08 -16.02
N THR A 54 -9.58 3.23 -16.47
CA THR A 54 -10.56 4.13 -15.87
C THR A 54 -11.00 3.61 -14.49
N LEU A 55 -11.59 4.46 -13.65
CA LEU A 55 -12.12 4.03 -12.36
C LEU A 55 -13.18 2.92 -12.52
N PHE A 56 -14.06 3.06 -13.51
CA PHE A 56 -15.10 2.09 -13.83
C PHE A 56 -14.53 0.70 -14.19
N GLU A 57 -13.43 0.65 -14.95
CA GLU A 57 -12.75 -0.63 -15.26
C GLU A 57 -12.13 -1.25 -14.02
N LEU A 58 -11.51 -0.43 -13.15
CA LEU A 58 -10.96 -0.90 -11.88
C LEU A 58 -12.07 -1.45 -10.97
N GLU A 59 -13.23 -0.78 -10.89
CA GLU A 59 -14.37 -1.25 -10.11
C GLU A 59 -14.88 -2.61 -10.57
N LYS A 60 -14.89 -2.87 -11.88
CA LYS A 60 -15.25 -4.19 -12.44
C LYS A 60 -14.21 -5.28 -12.19
N LEU A 61 -12.96 -4.89 -12.00
CA LEU A 61 -11.86 -5.82 -11.73
C LEU A 61 -11.80 -6.25 -10.25
N GLN A 62 -12.55 -5.65 -9.35
CA GLN A 62 -12.54 -6.01 -7.93
C GLN A 62 -12.80 -7.51 -7.75
N ASP A 63 -11.98 -8.15 -6.96
CA ASP A 63 -12.02 -9.59 -6.72
C ASP A 63 -11.76 -9.97 -5.27
N LYS A 64 -11.41 -8.98 -4.43
CA LYS A 64 -10.97 -9.27 -3.07
C LYS A 64 -11.42 -8.24 -2.05
N GLU A 65 -11.78 -8.75 -0.88
CA GLU A 65 -11.96 -7.99 0.34
C GLU A 65 -11.00 -8.54 1.40
N VAL A 66 -10.34 -7.65 2.14
CA VAL A 66 -9.41 -8.02 3.21
C VAL A 66 -9.73 -7.26 4.49
N ILE A 67 -9.53 -7.92 5.63
CA ILE A 67 -9.55 -7.29 6.95
C ILE A 67 -8.14 -7.39 7.49
N VAL A 68 -7.48 -6.25 7.69
CA VAL A 68 -6.08 -6.17 8.05
C VAL A 68 -5.80 -5.11 9.10
N ASP A 69 -4.71 -5.29 9.83
CA ASP A 69 -4.18 -4.28 10.74
C ASP A 69 -3.23 -3.36 9.97
N ILE A 70 -3.30 -2.06 10.23
CA ILE A 70 -2.41 -1.08 9.61
C ILE A 70 -1.54 -0.42 10.69
N HIS A 71 -0.27 -0.15 10.37
CA HIS A 71 0.74 0.34 11.30
C HIS A 71 1.40 1.59 10.71
N CYS A 72 1.23 2.74 11.37
CA CYS A 72 1.86 3.97 10.93
C CYS A 72 3.25 4.12 11.54
N VAL A 73 4.20 4.65 10.77
CA VAL A 73 5.55 4.95 11.26
C VAL A 73 5.54 5.97 12.43
N THR A 74 4.48 6.79 12.56
CA THR A 74 4.27 7.71 13.68
C THR A 74 3.64 7.04 14.92
N SER A 75 3.85 5.73 15.07
CA SER A 75 3.59 4.93 16.27
C SER A 75 2.12 4.62 16.59
N TRP A 76 1.17 4.82 15.69
CA TRP A 76 -0.19 4.34 15.89
C TRP A 76 -0.50 3.13 15.00
N SER A 77 -1.37 2.26 15.49
CA SER A 77 -1.94 1.12 14.75
C SER A 77 -3.45 1.13 14.85
N LYS A 78 -4.11 0.75 13.76
CA LYS A 78 -5.55 0.52 13.73
C LYS A 78 -5.81 -0.90 13.29
N PHE A 79 -6.58 -1.64 14.09
CA PHE A 79 -6.92 -3.03 13.82
C PHE A 79 -8.18 -3.16 12.99
N ASP A 80 -8.32 -4.33 12.37
CA ASP A 80 -9.53 -4.78 11.68
C ASP A 80 -10.04 -3.78 10.62
N THR A 81 -9.13 -3.14 9.91
CA THR A 81 -9.49 -2.24 8.80
C THR A 81 -9.94 -3.07 7.60
N LYS A 82 -11.16 -2.79 7.12
CA LYS A 82 -11.79 -3.54 6.03
C LYS A 82 -11.61 -2.81 4.71
N TRP A 83 -10.98 -3.46 3.74
CA TRP A 83 -10.69 -2.89 2.43
C TRP A 83 -11.17 -3.81 1.31
N GLY A 84 -11.74 -3.23 0.25
CA GLY A 84 -12.13 -3.95 -0.96
C GLY A 84 -11.41 -3.38 -2.18
N GLY A 85 -11.06 -4.27 -3.13
CA GLY A 85 -10.37 -3.86 -4.33
C GLY A 85 -9.89 -5.02 -5.19
N ILE A 86 -8.77 -4.83 -5.85
CA ILE A 86 -8.16 -5.76 -6.79
C ILE A 86 -6.95 -6.41 -6.10
N SER A 87 -6.90 -7.74 -6.04
CA SER A 87 -5.70 -8.43 -5.56
C SER A 87 -4.51 -8.09 -6.45
N PHE A 88 -3.32 -7.86 -5.86
CA PHE A 88 -2.13 -7.65 -6.69
C PHE A 88 -1.82 -8.87 -7.54
N ILE A 89 -2.14 -10.09 -7.10
CA ILE A 89 -1.99 -11.31 -7.89
C ILE A 89 -2.76 -11.21 -9.21
N LYS A 90 -4.03 -10.76 -9.16
CA LYS A 90 -4.85 -10.54 -10.36
C LYS A 90 -4.27 -9.43 -11.24
N LEU A 91 -3.89 -8.30 -10.64
CA LEU A 91 -3.32 -7.18 -11.38
C LEU A 91 -2.02 -7.57 -12.09
N LEU A 92 -1.12 -8.30 -11.40
CA LEU A 92 0.12 -8.84 -11.96
C LEU A 92 -0.14 -9.82 -13.12
N GLY A 93 -1.20 -10.63 -13.03
CA GLY A 93 -1.64 -11.50 -14.12
C GLY A 93 -2.07 -10.76 -15.38
N ILE A 94 -2.64 -9.55 -15.24
CA ILE A 94 -3.06 -8.69 -16.34
C ILE A 94 -1.86 -8.01 -17.00
N VAL A 95 -1.03 -7.32 -16.20
CA VAL A 95 0.07 -6.49 -16.73
C VAL A 95 1.33 -7.29 -17.07
N LYS A 96 1.47 -8.50 -16.52
CA LYS A 96 2.56 -9.45 -16.74
C LYS A 96 3.95 -8.80 -16.59
N PRO A 97 4.43 -8.65 -15.34
CA PRO A 97 5.76 -8.13 -15.10
C PRO A 97 6.82 -8.96 -15.84
N LYS A 98 7.76 -8.29 -16.50
CA LYS A 98 8.92 -8.93 -17.12
C LYS A 98 9.81 -9.54 -16.03
N LYS A 99 10.66 -10.49 -16.40
CA LYS A 99 11.64 -11.11 -15.47
C LYS A 99 12.63 -10.09 -14.86
N THR A 100 12.79 -8.95 -15.50
CA THR A 100 13.63 -7.84 -15.06
C THR A 100 12.96 -6.92 -14.04
N ALA A 101 11.65 -7.03 -13.84
CA ALA A 101 10.91 -6.23 -12.85
C ALA A 101 11.18 -6.74 -11.45
N ASN A 102 11.79 -5.93 -10.61
CA ASN A 102 12.11 -6.25 -9.21
C ASN A 102 11.38 -5.35 -8.20
N PHE A 103 10.96 -4.16 -8.64
CA PHE A 103 10.33 -3.15 -7.79
C PHE A 103 9.11 -2.55 -8.45
N VAL A 104 8.24 -1.96 -7.62
CA VAL A 104 7.05 -1.25 -8.07
C VAL A 104 6.98 0.09 -7.37
N GLU A 105 7.02 1.17 -8.15
CA GLU A 105 6.85 2.53 -7.68
C GLU A 105 5.39 2.95 -7.81
N PHE A 106 4.85 3.51 -6.76
CA PHE A 106 3.55 4.18 -6.74
C PHE A 106 3.77 5.69 -6.81
N PHE A 107 3.24 6.34 -7.83
CA PHE A 107 3.24 7.78 -8.00
C PHE A 107 1.86 8.35 -7.71
N CYS A 108 1.80 9.42 -6.93
CA CYS A 108 0.59 9.97 -6.35
C CYS A 108 0.30 11.39 -6.83
N ALA A 109 -0.97 11.78 -6.81
CA ALA A 109 -1.43 13.08 -7.27
C ALA A 109 -1.15 14.24 -6.28
N ASP A 110 -0.56 13.98 -5.11
CA ASP A 110 -0.23 14.98 -4.09
C ASP A 110 1.18 15.56 -4.28
N ASP A 111 1.36 16.47 -5.20
CA ASP A 111 2.66 17.12 -5.48
C ASP A 111 3.82 16.11 -5.74
N GLY A 112 3.51 14.99 -6.41
CA GLY A 112 4.51 14.03 -6.85
C GLY A 112 5.09 13.17 -5.72
N PHE A 113 4.30 12.82 -4.72
CA PHE A 113 4.69 11.79 -3.75
C PHE A 113 4.95 10.47 -4.47
N THR A 114 6.05 9.81 -4.12
CA THR A 114 6.37 8.46 -4.58
C THR A 114 6.77 7.58 -3.40
N THR A 115 6.56 6.28 -3.54
CA THR A 115 7.18 5.25 -2.72
C THR A 115 7.36 4.00 -3.55
N THR A 116 8.43 3.24 -3.29
CA THR A 116 8.75 2.01 -4.00
C THR A 116 8.67 0.81 -3.06
N VAL A 117 8.21 -0.32 -3.59
CA VAL A 117 8.08 -1.57 -2.86
C VAL A 117 8.69 -2.70 -3.70
N PRO A 118 9.44 -3.65 -3.12
CA PRO A 118 9.86 -4.84 -3.83
C PRO A 118 8.65 -5.61 -4.40
N LEU A 119 8.71 -5.98 -5.68
CA LEU A 119 7.63 -6.69 -6.37
C LEU A 119 7.18 -7.97 -5.63
N GLU A 120 8.13 -8.69 -5.04
CA GLU A 120 7.83 -9.90 -4.25
C GLU A 120 6.92 -9.62 -3.04
N LYS A 121 7.06 -8.45 -2.42
CA LYS A 121 6.18 -8.05 -1.31
C LYS A 121 4.74 -7.91 -1.75
N LEU A 122 4.47 -7.45 -2.97
CA LEU A 122 3.10 -7.29 -3.49
C LEU A 122 2.37 -8.61 -3.69
N LYS A 123 3.09 -9.73 -3.83
CA LYS A 123 2.50 -11.06 -4.03
C LYS A 123 1.87 -11.66 -2.76
N ALA A 124 2.03 -11.01 -1.60
CA ALA A 124 1.39 -11.48 -0.37
C ALA A 124 -0.14 -11.43 -0.49
N GLU A 125 -0.80 -12.43 0.09
CA GLU A 125 -2.22 -12.66 -0.09
C GLU A 125 -3.10 -11.45 0.29
N ASN A 126 -2.76 -10.74 1.36
CA ASN A 126 -3.55 -9.62 1.88
C ASN A 126 -3.24 -8.28 1.23
N ASN A 127 -2.40 -8.25 0.19
CA ASN A 127 -2.07 -7.03 -0.52
C ASN A 127 -3.06 -6.80 -1.66
N ILE A 128 -3.64 -5.61 -1.69
CA ILE A 128 -4.62 -5.22 -2.70
C ILE A 128 -4.40 -3.77 -3.16
N LEU A 129 -4.85 -3.50 -4.37
CA LEU A 129 -5.12 -2.15 -4.85
C LEU A 129 -6.55 -1.80 -4.44
N ALA A 130 -6.71 -1.07 -3.34
CA ALA A 130 -8.00 -0.80 -2.72
C ALA A 130 -8.75 0.33 -3.40
N LEU A 131 -10.07 0.14 -3.56
CA LEU A 131 -11.05 1.11 -4.05
C LEU A 131 -12.09 1.46 -2.98
N THR A 132 -12.29 0.56 -2.00
CA THR A 132 -13.28 0.77 -0.92
C THR A 132 -12.66 0.60 0.46
N TYR A 133 -13.21 1.31 1.43
CA TYR A 133 -12.95 1.20 2.86
C TYR A 133 -14.29 1.07 3.59
N ASP A 134 -14.46 0.06 4.45
CA ASP A 134 -15.72 -0.27 5.12
C ASP A 134 -16.91 -0.36 4.14
N GLY A 135 -16.68 -0.95 2.96
CA GLY A 135 -17.70 -1.14 1.93
C GLY A 135 -18.12 0.14 1.18
N GLN A 136 -17.49 1.30 1.47
CA GLN A 136 -17.74 2.57 0.79
C GLN A 136 -16.54 2.98 -0.06
N PRO A 137 -16.74 3.74 -1.16
CA PRO A 137 -15.62 4.31 -1.92
C PRO A 137 -14.65 5.06 -1.00
N ILE A 138 -13.35 4.88 -1.20
CA ILE A 138 -12.34 5.56 -0.38
C ILE A 138 -12.48 7.07 -0.57
N VAL A 139 -12.70 7.80 0.54
CA VAL A 139 -12.80 9.26 0.52
C VAL A 139 -11.43 9.91 0.31
N ASP A 140 -11.40 11.13 -0.22
CA ASP A 140 -10.16 11.84 -0.59
C ASP A 140 -9.14 11.89 0.56
N LYS A 141 -9.55 12.26 1.78
CA LYS A 141 -8.66 12.33 2.95
C LYS A 141 -7.96 11.00 3.29
N HIS A 142 -8.52 9.88 2.87
CA HIS A 142 -7.96 8.54 3.06
C HIS A 142 -7.31 7.98 1.79
N GLY A 143 -7.13 8.80 0.74
CA GLY A 143 -6.33 8.45 -0.43
C GLY A 143 -7.11 7.88 -1.59
N GLY A 144 -8.43 8.14 -1.66
CA GLY A 144 -9.25 7.76 -2.81
C GLY A 144 -8.89 8.52 -4.11
N PRO A 145 -9.31 8.00 -5.25
CA PRO A 145 -10.17 6.83 -5.42
C PRO A 145 -9.44 5.50 -5.28
N VAL A 146 -8.10 5.47 -5.41
CA VAL A 146 -7.30 4.24 -5.46
C VAL A 146 -6.04 4.36 -4.61
N ARG A 147 -5.74 3.32 -3.83
CA ARG A 147 -4.50 3.21 -3.06
C ARG A 147 -4.07 1.75 -2.87
N PRO A 148 -2.77 1.43 -2.81
CA PRO A 148 -2.32 0.13 -2.34
C PRO A 148 -2.58 -0.02 -0.83
N ILE A 149 -2.88 -1.24 -0.40
CA ILE A 149 -2.86 -1.67 1.00
C ILE A 149 -1.85 -2.79 1.12
N ILE A 150 -0.78 -2.54 1.89
CA ILE A 150 0.36 -3.45 2.11
C ILE A 150 0.58 -3.54 3.63
N PRO A 151 -0.18 -4.41 4.34
CA PRO A 151 -0.25 -4.43 5.81
C PRO A 151 1.07 -4.77 6.49
N ASP A 152 1.94 -5.55 5.82
CA ASP A 152 3.24 -5.97 6.34
C ASP A 152 4.29 -4.85 6.38
N LEU A 153 3.97 -3.67 5.88
CA LEU A 153 4.85 -2.51 5.85
C LEU A 153 4.21 -1.32 6.58
N TYR A 154 5.06 -0.42 7.11
CA TYR A 154 4.54 0.85 7.62
C TYR A 154 3.70 1.58 6.57
N PHE A 155 2.59 2.17 7.01
CA PHE A 155 1.48 2.60 6.17
C PHE A 155 1.80 3.71 5.15
N TYR A 156 2.99 4.35 5.22
CA TYR A 156 3.43 5.24 4.15
C TYR A 156 3.77 4.51 2.84
N LYS A 157 4.06 3.19 2.90
CA LYS A 157 4.19 2.34 1.72
C LYS A 157 2.83 2.05 1.06
N SER A 158 1.73 2.22 1.79
CA SER A 158 0.36 2.18 1.27
C SER A 158 -0.06 3.59 0.82
N ALA A 159 0.60 4.08 -0.24
CA ALA A 159 0.49 5.44 -0.76
C ALA A 159 -0.94 5.85 -1.09
N LYS A 160 -1.29 7.14 -0.88
CA LYS A 160 -2.61 7.69 -1.18
C LYS A 160 -2.66 8.28 -2.60
N TRP A 161 -3.85 8.37 -3.19
CA TRP A 161 -4.09 9.07 -4.46
C TRP A 161 -3.19 8.58 -5.61
N VAL A 162 -3.03 7.27 -5.74
CA VAL A 162 -2.17 6.68 -6.77
C VAL A 162 -2.77 6.90 -8.15
N VAL A 163 -1.98 7.49 -9.06
CA VAL A 163 -2.35 7.75 -10.45
C VAL A 163 -1.43 7.05 -11.44
N ASN A 164 -0.26 6.60 -11.00
CA ASN A 164 0.65 5.80 -11.81
C ASN A 164 1.32 4.70 -10.98
N ILE A 165 1.48 3.52 -11.58
CA ILE A 165 2.23 2.39 -11.05
C ILE A 165 3.30 2.02 -12.07
N THR A 166 4.58 2.18 -11.69
CA THR A 166 5.70 1.89 -12.58
C THR A 166 6.49 0.69 -12.09
N PHE A 167 6.62 -0.33 -12.93
CA PHE A 167 7.48 -1.48 -12.66
C PHE A 167 8.92 -1.15 -13.03
N LEU A 168 9.86 -1.42 -12.11
CA LEU A 168 11.26 -1.01 -12.19
C LEU A 168 12.20 -2.22 -12.09
N LYS A 169 13.37 -2.12 -12.75
CA LYS A 169 14.48 -3.08 -12.58
C LYS A 169 15.20 -2.85 -11.27
N GLU A 170 15.47 -1.59 -10.95
CA GLU A 170 16.25 -1.14 -9.79
C GLU A 170 15.34 -0.36 -8.83
N ASP A 171 15.71 -0.38 -7.57
CA ASP A 171 15.02 0.38 -6.54
C ASP A 171 15.18 1.89 -6.75
N ARG A 172 14.15 2.62 -6.35
CA ARG A 172 14.15 4.07 -6.36
C ARG A 172 13.55 4.58 -5.05
N LEU A 173 14.35 5.28 -4.26
CA LEU A 173 13.88 5.86 -3.01
C LEU A 173 12.74 6.84 -3.27
N GLY A 174 11.62 6.65 -2.56
CA GLY A 174 10.47 7.53 -2.60
C GLY A 174 10.66 8.82 -1.80
N PHE A 175 9.57 9.55 -1.58
CA PHE A 175 9.62 10.86 -0.92
C PHE A 175 10.11 10.77 0.53
N TRP A 176 9.51 9.89 1.34
CA TRP A 176 9.88 9.75 2.75
C TRP A 176 11.21 9.04 2.92
N GLU A 177 11.50 8.07 2.07
CA GLU A 177 12.76 7.34 2.08
C GLU A 177 13.95 8.28 1.82
N ARG A 178 13.83 9.22 0.88
CA ARG A 178 14.83 10.29 0.70
C ARG A 178 14.91 11.26 1.88
N GLY A 179 13.86 11.35 2.68
CA GLY A 179 13.80 12.10 3.92
C GLY A 179 14.32 11.36 5.16
N GLY A 180 14.93 10.16 4.98
CA GLY A 180 15.53 9.37 6.06
C GLY A 180 14.61 8.32 6.69
N TYR A 181 13.43 8.07 6.12
CA TYR A 181 12.62 6.92 6.55
C TYR A 181 13.17 5.61 5.94
N SER A 182 12.92 4.50 6.63
CA SER A 182 13.35 3.17 6.19
C SER A 182 12.80 2.82 4.82
N ASN A 183 13.62 2.27 3.94
CA ASN A 183 13.14 1.73 2.68
C ASN A 183 12.48 0.35 2.83
N LYS A 184 12.86 -0.43 3.84
CA LYS A 184 12.28 -1.74 4.16
C LYS A 184 10.94 -1.64 4.89
N ALA A 185 10.81 -0.66 5.80
CA ALA A 185 9.56 -0.28 6.45
C ALA A 185 8.83 -1.41 7.22
N ASP A 186 9.55 -2.39 7.75
CA ASP A 186 8.98 -3.51 8.51
C ASP A 186 8.61 -3.05 9.94
N PRO A 187 7.31 -3.00 10.31
CA PRO A 187 6.88 -2.55 11.63
C PRO A 187 7.29 -3.50 12.75
N TRP A 188 7.44 -4.79 12.47
CA TRP A 188 7.81 -5.80 13.47
C TRP A 188 9.29 -5.76 13.83
N LYS A 189 10.12 -5.13 12.97
CA LYS A 189 11.54 -4.86 13.19
C LYS A 189 11.82 -3.42 13.60
N GLU A 190 10.77 -2.63 13.81
CA GLU A 190 10.85 -1.18 14.04
C GLU A 190 11.72 -0.44 13.02
N GLN A 191 11.68 -0.88 11.74
CA GLN A 191 12.39 -0.21 10.65
C GLN A 191 11.66 1.09 10.27
N ARG A 192 11.80 2.11 11.14
CA ARG A 192 11.19 3.45 10.94
C ARG A 192 12.06 4.35 10.10
N TYR A 193 13.36 4.28 10.29
CA TYR A 193 14.35 5.14 9.68
C TYR A 193 15.42 4.32 8.97
N ASP A 194 16.13 4.93 8.02
CA ASP A 194 17.15 4.30 7.17
C ASP A 194 18.30 3.64 7.95
N TYR A 195 18.66 4.21 9.10
CA TYR A 195 19.69 3.60 9.99
C TYR A 195 19.22 2.29 10.67
N ASN A 196 17.95 1.91 10.52
CA ASN A 196 17.39 0.64 10.99
C ASN A 196 17.26 -0.42 9.87
N ASP A 197 17.70 -0.14 8.65
CA ASP A 197 17.57 -1.01 7.48
C ASP A 197 18.54 -2.19 7.44
#